data_dd8d4c60d1d73c1e723b6e3961526db2
#
_entry.id   dd8d4c60d1d73c1e723b6e3961526db2
#
_cell.length_a   1.000
_cell.length_b   1.000
_cell.length_c   1.000
_cell.angle_alpha   90.00
_cell.angle_beta   90.00
_cell.angle_gamma   90.00
#
_symmetry.space_group_name_H-M   'P 1'
#
loop_
_entity.id
_entity.type
_entity.pdbx_description
1 polymer ?
#
loop_
_entity_poly.entity_id
_entity_poly.type
_entity_poly.pdbx_seq_one_letter_code
_entity_poly.pdbx_strand_id
1 'polypeptide(L)'
;PDDWRDPWIIRDEKKGNFFKALLMIPMSTPQVVYSVLWIWLLDASENGVANQLYMSFTGNGPVNWIANYPFHVVVFAQILTSMAYGTTIFSSAIKSIPENQFKAARVDGAGEWEIFKHIIIPNLRPHISFIALWESLGLLTNYTAILLITDGGPGIRTEVWALSAYHK
;
A
#
# COMPACT_ATOMS: atom_id res chain seq x y z
N PRO A 1 -7.74 -27.22 -11.93
CA PRO A 1 -8.99 -26.63 -11.54
C PRO A 1 -8.74 -25.12 -11.50
N ASP A 2 -9.22 -24.46 -12.55
CA ASP A 2 -9.04 -23.03 -12.71
C ASP A 2 -9.81 -22.33 -11.59
N ASP A 3 -9.10 -21.67 -10.67
CA ASP A 3 -9.75 -20.83 -9.66
C ASP A 3 -10.25 -19.57 -10.37
N TRP A 4 -11.40 -19.71 -11.03
CA TRP A 4 -12.11 -18.69 -11.80
C TRP A 4 -12.50 -17.47 -10.92
N ARG A 5 -12.29 -17.53 -9.58
CA ARG A 5 -12.51 -16.44 -8.63
C ARG A 5 -11.40 -15.38 -8.60
N ASP A 6 -10.26 -15.67 -9.26
CA ASP A 6 -9.16 -14.73 -9.42
C ASP A 6 -8.92 -14.35 -10.90
N PRO A 7 -9.90 -13.82 -11.65
CA PRO A 7 -9.73 -13.54 -13.07
C PRO A 7 -8.69 -12.44 -13.37
N TRP A 8 -8.34 -11.64 -12.35
CA TRP A 8 -7.47 -10.48 -12.49
C TRP A 8 -6.15 -10.60 -11.74
N ILE A 9 -6.10 -11.44 -10.72
CA ILE A 9 -4.94 -11.61 -9.88
C ILE A 9 -4.21 -12.88 -10.30
N ILE A 10 -3.51 -12.79 -11.42
CA ILE A 10 -2.48 -13.72 -11.88
C ILE A 10 -3.03 -15.12 -12.17
N ARG A 11 -3.15 -15.45 -13.43
CA ARG A 11 -3.43 -16.80 -13.99
C ARG A 11 -2.54 -17.91 -13.41
N ASP A 12 -1.47 -17.54 -12.75
CA ASP A 12 -0.53 -18.43 -12.11
C ASP A 12 -0.63 -18.22 -10.59
N GLU A 13 -1.26 -19.16 -9.89
CA GLU A 13 -1.45 -19.14 -8.45
C GLU A 13 -0.13 -18.98 -7.68
N LYS A 14 0.95 -19.58 -8.17
CA LYS A 14 2.30 -19.44 -7.58
C LYS A 14 2.79 -18.01 -7.64
N LYS A 15 2.63 -17.33 -8.78
CA LYS A 15 2.98 -15.91 -8.91
C LYS A 15 2.10 -15.03 -8.02
N GLY A 16 0.79 -15.32 -7.96
CA GLY A 16 -0.14 -14.60 -7.09
C GLY A 16 0.24 -14.67 -5.63
N ASN A 17 0.55 -15.85 -5.15
CA ASN A 17 0.98 -16.06 -3.78
C ASN A 17 2.34 -15.41 -3.50
N PHE A 18 3.27 -15.43 -4.45
CA PHE A 18 4.55 -14.72 -4.32
C PHE A 18 4.35 -13.19 -4.18
N PHE A 19 3.53 -12.58 -5.02
CA PHE A 19 3.25 -11.14 -4.92
C PHE A 19 2.52 -10.78 -3.63
N LYS A 20 1.56 -11.61 -3.19
CA LYS A 20 0.89 -11.42 -1.90
C LYS A 20 1.90 -11.50 -0.75
N ALA A 21 2.78 -12.50 -0.75
CA ALA A 21 3.83 -12.62 0.26
C ALA A 21 4.76 -11.40 0.27
N LEU A 22 5.18 -10.92 -0.90
CA LEU A 22 6.02 -9.72 -1.03
C LEU A 22 5.33 -8.47 -0.46
N LEU A 23 4.05 -8.28 -0.76
CA LEU A 23 3.26 -7.16 -0.22
C LEU A 23 3.04 -7.27 1.29
N MET A 24 3.06 -8.46 1.87
CA MET A 24 2.90 -8.65 3.31
C MET A 24 4.15 -8.28 4.12
N ILE A 25 5.34 -8.19 3.50
CA ILE A 25 6.58 -7.84 4.19
C ILE A 25 6.47 -6.50 4.94
N PRO A 26 6.04 -5.38 4.31
CA PRO A 26 5.86 -4.11 5.02
C PRO A 26 4.91 -4.20 6.21
N MET A 27 3.81 -4.94 6.06
CA MET A 27 2.80 -5.10 7.11
C MET A 27 3.32 -5.93 8.29
N SER A 28 4.16 -6.94 8.03
CA SER A 28 4.73 -7.82 9.05
C SER A 28 5.92 -7.19 9.78
N THR A 29 6.49 -6.12 9.24
CA THR A 29 7.67 -5.46 9.79
C THR A 29 7.25 -4.50 10.91
N PRO A 30 7.87 -4.57 12.10
CA PRO A 30 7.62 -3.59 13.16
C PRO A 30 7.82 -2.16 12.66
N GLN A 31 6.92 -1.24 13.03
CA GLN A 31 6.90 0.14 12.53
C GLN A 31 8.25 0.86 12.66
N VAL A 32 8.97 0.65 13.77
CA VAL A 32 10.28 1.26 13.98
C VAL A 32 11.31 0.76 12.96
N VAL A 33 11.37 -0.56 12.76
CA VAL A 33 12.30 -1.18 11.79
C VAL A 33 11.95 -0.71 10.37
N TYR A 34 10.66 -0.68 10.03
CA TYR A 34 10.19 -0.18 8.75
C TYR A 34 10.60 1.27 8.50
N SER A 35 10.48 2.14 9.50
CA SER A 35 10.90 3.54 9.38
C SER A 35 12.40 3.68 9.20
N VAL A 36 13.21 2.90 9.93
CA VAL A 36 14.68 2.90 9.78
C VAL A 36 15.11 2.42 8.39
N LEU A 37 14.44 1.40 7.84
CA LEU A 37 14.69 0.94 6.48
C LEU A 37 14.43 2.05 5.45
N TRP A 38 13.40 2.88 5.64
CA TRP A 38 13.14 4.04 4.79
C TRP A 38 14.24 5.09 4.89
N ILE A 39 14.74 5.38 6.09
CA ILE A 39 15.84 6.33 6.30
C ILE A 39 17.09 5.85 5.55
N TRP A 40 17.43 4.56 5.65
CA TRP A 40 18.59 4.00 4.93
C TRP A 40 18.40 3.95 3.42
N LEU A 41 17.21 3.58 2.97
CA LEU A 41 16.87 3.55 1.54
C LEU A 41 17.03 4.94 0.90
N LEU A 42 16.60 5.98 1.63
CA LEU A 42 16.57 7.38 1.19
C LEU A 42 17.72 8.21 1.74
N ASP A 43 18.81 7.56 2.19
CA ASP A 43 19.98 8.25 2.68
C ASP A 43 20.45 9.31 1.67
N ALA A 44 20.78 10.51 2.18
CA ALA A 44 21.11 11.66 1.35
C ALA A 44 22.50 11.57 0.67
N SER A 45 23.32 10.59 1.06
CA SER A 45 24.63 10.36 0.45
C SER A 45 24.53 9.60 -0.89
N GLU A 46 25.65 9.51 -1.58
CA GLU A 46 25.78 8.70 -2.80
C GLU A 46 25.57 7.20 -2.55
N ASN A 47 25.66 6.76 -1.30
CA ASN A 47 25.48 5.35 -0.91
C ASN A 47 24.00 4.98 -0.68
N GLY A 48 23.09 5.95 -0.57
CA GLY A 48 21.66 5.68 -0.47
C GLY A 48 21.14 4.93 -1.70
N VAL A 49 20.37 3.86 -1.49
CA VAL A 49 19.88 3.02 -2.60
C VAL A 49 19.06 3.83 -3.60
N ALA A 50 18.19 4.72 -3.12
CA ALA A 50 17.41 5.59 -3.99
C ALA A 50 18.31 6.55 -4.79
N ASN A 51 19.37 7.07 -4.19
CA ASN A 51 20.33 7.92 -4.87
C ASN A 51 21.17 7.16 -5.89
N GLN A 52 21.59 5.95 -5.61
CA GLN A 52 22.31 5.12 -6.59
C GLN A 52 21.47 4.88 -7.85
N LEU A 53 20.18 4.55 -7.66
CA LEU A 53 19.26 4.40 -8.79
C LEU A 53 19.04 5.74 -9.52
N TYR A 54 18.79 6.81 -8.79
CA TYR A 54 18.57 8.14 -9.37
C TYR A 54 19.78 8.61 -10.18
N MET A 55 20.99 8.51 -9.63
CA MET A 55 22.23 8.89 -10.31
C MET A 55 22.50 8.04 -11.55
N SER A 56 22.19 6.72 -11.50
CA SER A 56 22.39 5.82 -12.65
C SER A 56 21.46 6.16 -13.83
N PHE A 57 20.27 6.68 -13.58
CA PHE A 57 19.31 7.04 -14.62
C PHE A 57 19.45 8.48 -15.10
N THR A 58 19.81 9.42 -14.22
CA THR A 58 19.80 10.85 -14.53
C THR A 58 21.18 11.46 -14.75
N GLY A 59 22.24 10.82 -14.22
CA GLY A 59 23.58 11.38 -14.21
C GLY A 59 23.77 12.57 -13.27
N ASN A 60 22.74 12.94 -12.49
CA ASN A 60 22.80 14.05 -11.53
C ASN A 60 23.38 13.58 -10.18
N GLY A 61 23.79 14.54 -9.33
CA GLY A 61 24.27 14.25 -7.98
C GLY A 61 23.18 13.77 -7.01
N PRO A 62 23.55 13.34 -5.79
CA PRO A 62 22.62 12.80 -4.82
C PRO A 62 21.59 13.83 -4.35
N VAL A 63 20.41 13.36 -3.99
CA VAL A 63 19.27 14.18 -3.54
C VAL A 63 18.95 13.86 -2.08
N ASN A 64 18.68 14.86 -1.26
CA ASN A 64 18.12 14.64 0.07
C ASN A 64 16.60 14.50 -0.04
N TRP A 65 16.15 13.25 -0.23
CA TRP A 65 14.73 12.92 -0.44
C TRP A 65 13.86 13.33 0.73
N ILE A 66 14.31 13.07 1.95
CA ILE A 66 13.54 13.34 3.17
C ILE A 66 13.38 14.86 3.41
N ALA A 67 14.43 15.63 3.18
CA ALA A 67 14.37 17.09 3.35
C ALA A 67 13.62 17.79 2.22
N ASN A 68 13.81 17.34 0.97
CA ASN A 68 13.23 18.02 -0.20
C ASN A 68 11.77 17.60 -0.45
N TYR A 69 11.43 16.34 -0.15
CA TYR A 69 10.11 15.74 -0.44
C TYR A 69 9.49 15.03 0.77
N PRO A 70 9.47 15.61 1.97
CA PRO A 70 9.09 14.92 3.21
C PRO A 70 7.68 14.34 3.15
N PHE A 71 6.72 15.10 2.65
CA PHE A 71 5.34 14.65 2.49
C PHE A 71 5.22 13.43 1.57
N HIS A 72 5.89 13.46 0.42
CA HIS A 72 5.83 12.35 -0.54
C HIS A 72 6.45 11.08 0.02
N VAL A 73 7.56 11.20 0.77
CA VAL A 73 8.23 10.08 1.42
C VAL A 73 7.30 9.39 2.42
N VAL A 74 6.69 10.17 3.32
CA VAL A 74 5.77 9.64 4.32
C VAL A 74 4.55 9.00 3.68
N VAL A 75 3.94 9.66 2.69
CA VAL A 75 2.77 9.13 1.98
C VAL A 75 3.12 7.83 1.25
N PHE A 76 4.26 7.77 0.57
CA PHE A 76 4.67 6.57 -0.16
C PHE A 76 4.96 5.39 0.77
N ALA A 77 5.64 5.64 1.89
CA ALA A 77 5.87 4.63 2.92
C ALA A 77 4.54 4.08 3.47
N GLN A 78 3.57 4.96 3.73
CA GLN A 78 2.26 4.57 4.25
C GLN A 78 1.43 3.79 3.22
N ILE A 79 1.47 4.20 1.94
CA ILE A 79 0.76 3.49 0.85
C ILE A 79 1.20 2.03 0.78
N LEU A 80 2.50 1.72 0.86
CA LEU A 80 2.99 0.34 0.77
C LEU A 80 2.47 -0.54 1.91
N THR A 81 2.37 0.00 3.11
CA THR A 81 1.79 -0.74 4.26
C THR A 81 0.28 -0.94 4.08
N SER A 82 -0.44 0.10 3.69
CA SER A 82 -1.90 0.05 3.44
C SER A 82 -2.27 -0.86 2.27
N MET A 83 -1.44 -0.93 1.22
CA MET A 83 -1.65 -1.86 0.09
C MET A 83 -1.66 -3.32 0.53
N ALA A 84 -0.78 -3.71 1.45
CA ALA A 84 -0.74 -5.07 1.98
C ALA A 84 -2.04 -5.42 2.72
N TYR A 85 -2.50 -4.53 3.58
CA TYR A 85 -3.74 -4.68 4.32
C TYR A 85 -4.96 -4.76 3.40
N GLY A 86 -5.10 -3.79 2.49
CA GLY A 86 -6.18 -3.75 1.50
C GLY A 86 -6.21 -5.00 0.61
N THR A 87 -5.06 -5.44 0.11
CA THR A 87 -4.95 -6.65 -0.73
C THR A 87 -5.43 -7.89 0.01
N THR A 88 -5.11 -8.03 1.29
CA THR A 88 -5.53 -9.17 2.12
C THR A 88 -7.04 -9.18 2.29
N ILE A 89 -7.65 -8.05 2.66
CA ILE A 89 -9.11 -7.95 2.85
C ILE A 89 -9.85 -8.16 1.54
N PHE A 90 -9.46 -7.47 0.46
CA PHE A 90 -10.13 -7.60 -0.82
C PHE A 90 -10.00 -9.00 -1.41
N SER A 91 -8.83 -9.65 -1.31
CA SER A 91 -8.67 -11.03 -1.75
C SER A 91 -9.62 -11.98 -1.00
N SER A 92 -9.76 -11.81 0.31
CA SER A 92 -10.66 -12.62 1.12
C SER A 92 -12.13 -12.35 0.79
N ALA A 93 -12.49 -11.07 0.60
CA ALA A 93 -13.83 -10.67 0.23
C ALA A 93 -14.25 -11.18 -1.17
N ILE A 94 -13.36 -11.15 -2.15
CA ILE A 94 -13.63 -11.70 -3.49
C ILE A 94 -13.85 -13.22 -3.39
N LYS A 95 -13.07 -13.92 -2.59
CA LYS A 95 -13.22 -15.37 -2.39
C LYS A 95 -14.52 -15.77 -1.67
N SER A 96 -15.14 -14.86 -0.95
CA SER A 96 -16.43 -15.10 -0.29
C SER A 96 -17.65 -14.94 -1.22
N ILE A 97 -17.48 -14.38 -2.41
CA ILE A 97 -18.57 -14.24 -3.39
C ILE A 97 -18.97 -15.63 -3.90
N PRO A 98 -20.27 -15.99 -3.86
CA PRO A 98 -20.72 -17.29 -4.31
C PRO A 98 -20.39 -17.57 -5.78
N GLU A 99 -19.88 -18.77 -6.05
CA GLU A 99 -19.45 -19.21 -7.38
C GLU A 99 -20.56 -19.17 -8.44
N ASN A 100 -21.78 -19.45 -8.02
CA ASN A 100 -22.95 -19.44 -8.91
C ASN A 100 -23.19 -18.07 -9.57
N GLN A 101 -22.85 -16.95 -8.90
CA GLN A 101 -22.99 -15.61 -9.50
C GLN A 101 -22.06 -15.44 -10.71
N PHE A 102 -20.82 -15.91 -10.62
CA PHE A 102 -19.89 -15.84 -11.73
C PHE A 102 -20.25 -16.77 -12.87
N LYS A 103 -20.72 -18.01 -12.54
CA LYS A 103 -21.17 -18.96 -13.54
C LYS A 103 -22.39 -18.45 -14.30
N ALA A 104 -23.37 -17.89 -13.61
CA ALA A 104 -24.55 -17.31 -14.24
C ALA A 104 -24.18 -16.16 -15.18
N ALA A 105 -23.36 -15.23 -14.72
CA ALA A 105 -22.91 -14.11 -15.55
C ALA A 105 -22.18 -14.57 -16.83
N ARG A 106 -21.35 -15.61 -16.74
CA ARG A 106 -20.66 -16.18 -17.92
C ARG A 106 -21.60 -16.89 -18.88
N VAL A 107 -22.63 -17.55 -18.38
CA VAL A 107 -23.69 -18.14 -19.23
C VAL A 107 -24.46 -17.05 -19.95
N ASP A 108 -24.68 -15.90 -19.29
CA ASP A 108 -25.32 -14.71 -19.89
C ASP A 108 -24.39 -13.96 -20.87
N GLY A 109 -23.16 -14.42 -21.07
CA GLY A 109 -22.20 -13.83 -21.99
C GLY A 109 -21.44 -12.61 -21.43
N ALA A 110 -21.50 -12.38 -20.13
CA ALA A 110 -20.80 -11.25 -19.49
C ALA A 110 -19.27 -11.37 -19.66
N GLY A 111 -18.66 -10.31 -20.14
CA GLY A 111 -17.21 -10.16 -20.18
C GLY A 111 -16.61 -9.90 -18.80
N GLU A 112 -15.30 -10.05 -18.69
CA GLU A 112 -14.56 -9.87 -17.41
C GLU A 112 -14.80 -8.49 -16.79
N TRP A 113 -14.87 -7.43 -17.61
CA TRP A 113 -15.15 -6.08 -17.15
C TRP A 113 -16.57 -5.91 -16.58
N GLU A 114 -17.54 -6.61 -17.17
CA GLU A 114 -18.94 -6.61 -16.68
C GLU A 114 -19.04 -7.35 -15.34
N ILE A 115 -18.36 -8.49 -15.22
CA ILE A 115 -18.24 -9.25 -13.96
C ILE A 115 -17.62 -8.36 -12.89
N PHE A 116 -16.51 -7.68 -13.19
CA PHE A 116 -15.85 -6.77 -12.25
C PHE A 116 -16.80 -5.67 -11.77
N LYS A 117 -17.46 -4.98 -12.71
CA LYS A 117 -18.32 -3.83 -12.41
C LYS A 117 -19.63 -4.20 -11.71
N HIS A 118 -20.25 -5.32 -12.11
CA HIS A 118 -21.61 -5.66 -11.65
C HIS A 118 -21.66 -6.74 -10.56
N ILE A 119 -20.59 -7.52 -10.38
CA ILE A 119 -20.52 -8.56 -9.35
C ILE A 119 -19.48 -8.16 -8.30
N ILE A 120 -18.21 -7.96 -8.70
CA ILE A 120 -17.12 -7.77 -7.74
C ILE A 120 -17.28 -6.44 -6.99
N ILE A 121 -17.35 -5.31 -7.67
CA ILE A 121 -17.44 -3.98 -7.03
C ILE A 121 -18.65 -3.87 -6.08
N PRO A 122 -19.87 -4.26 -6.45
CA PRO A 122 -21.01 -4.18 -5.53
C PRO A 122 -20.83 -5.02 -4.26
N ASN A 123 -20.29 -6.23 -4.40
CA ASN A 123 -19.99 -7.10 -3.25
C ASN A 123 -18.85 -6.56 -2.38
N LEU A 124 -17.92 -5.80 -2.95
CA LEU A 124 -16.81 -5.18 -2.22
C LEU A 124 -17.19 -3.87 -1.51
N ARG A 125 -18.31 -3.23 -1.83
CA ARG A 125 -18.71 -1.94 -1.24
C ARG A 125 -18.59 -1.88 0.28
N PRO A 126 -19.12 -2.84 1.07
CA PRO A 126 -18.98 -2.81 2.51
C PRO A 126 -17.53 -2.90 2.97
N HIS A 127 -16.70 -3.69 2.28
CA HIS A 127 -15.27 -3.84 2.58
C HIS A 127 -14.49 -2.57 2.22
N ILE A 128 -14.81 -1.92 1.11
CA ILE A 128 -14.23 -0.63 0.70
C ILE A 128 -14.54 0.43 1.77
N SER A 129 -15.81 0.54 2.19
CA SER A 129 -16.21 1.50 3.23
C SER A 129 -15.51 1.23 4.56
N PHE A 130 -15.39 -0.04 4.94
CA PHE A 130 -14.69 -0.44 6.16
C PHE A 130 -13.21 -0.07 6.10
N ILE A 131 -12.51 -0.42 5.00
CA ILE A 131 -11.09 -0.10 4.84
C ILE A 131 -10.88 1.41 4.80
N ALA A 132 -11.72 2.16 4.07
CA ALA A 132 -11.61 3.61 4.00
C ALA A 132 -11.74 4.26 5.39
N LEU A 133 -12.69 3.81 6.19
CA LEU A 133 -12.87 4.30 7.55
C LEU A 133 -11.70 3.89 8.46
N TRP A 134 -11.28 2.63 8.40
CA TRP A 134 -10.18 2.11 9.21
C TRP A 134 -8.86 2.80 8.92
N GLU A 135 -8.50 2.92 7.64
CA GLU A 135 -7.28 3.62 7.21
C GLU A 135 -7.32 5.11 7.55
N SER A 136 -8.48 5.76 7.40
CA SER A 136 -8.64 7.17 7.77
C SER A 136 -8.39 7.39 9.26
N LEU A 137 -8.94 6.53 10.13
CA LEU A 137 -8.69 6.59 11.57
C LEU A 137 -7.22 6.28 11.90
N GLY A 138 -6.65 5.29 11.22
CA GLY A 138 -5.23 4.94 11.37
C GLY A 138 -4.31 6.10 11.01
N LEU A 139 -4.54 6.76 9.88
CA LEU A 139 -3.76 7.92 9.44
C LEU A 139 -3.87 9.12 10.37
N LEU A 140 -5.03 9.33 10.99
CA LEU A 140 -5.23 10.41 11.95
C LEU A 140 -4.52 10.16 13.30
N THR A 141 -4.35 8.90 13.69
CA THR A 141 -3.80 8.52 15.00
C THR A 141 -2.35 8.05 14.95
N ASN A 142 -1.89 7.52 13.81
CA ASN A 142 -0.54 6.99 13.66
C ASN A 142 0.46 8.11 13.34
N TYR A 143 1.19 8.53 14.34
CA TYR A 143 2.28 9.51 14.19
C TYR A 143 3.69 8.86 14.18
N THR A 144 3.81 7.58 14.52
CA THR A 144 5.10 6.92 14.72
C THR A 144 5.99 6.94 13.47
N ALA A 145 5.43 6.65 12.30
CA ALA A 145 6.20 6.70 11.05
C ALA A 145 6.67 8.13 10.75
N ILE A 146 5.81 9.13 10.97
CA ILE A 146 6.12 10.52 10.72
C ILE A 146 7.20 10.99 11.70
N LEU A 147 7.05 10.68 12.99
CA LEU A 147 8.04 10.98 14.03
C LEU A 147 9.42 10.41 13.67
N LEU A 148 9.48 9.15 13.26
CA LEU A 148 10.75 8.46 12.99
C LEU A 148 11.40 8.86 11.66
N ILE A 149 10.63 9.14 10.61
CA ILE A 149 11.17 9.44 9.28
C ILE A 149 11.49 10.93 9.13
N THR A 150 10.60 11.81 9.58
CA THR A 150 10.69 13.26 9.32
C THR A 150 10.62 14.12 10.57
N ASP A 151 10.20 13.57 11.72
CA ASP A 151 9.93 14.30 12.95
C ASP A 151 9.00 15.53 12.74
N GLY A 152 8.03 15.37 11.83
CA GLY A 152 7.13 16.47 11.42
C GLY A 152 7.73 17.47 10.44
N GLY A 153 9.04 17.39 10.17
CA GLY A 153 9.82 18.37 9.44
C GLY A 153 9.92 18.20 7.92
N PRO A 154 10.63 19.12 7.25
CA PRO A 154 11.17 20.37 7.76
C PRO A 154 10.08 21.40 8.13
N GLY A 155 10.23 22.03 9.28
CA GLY A 155 9.18 22.86 9.88
C GLY A 155 8.01 22.01 10.36
N ILE A 156 6.80 22.25 9.84
CA ILE A 156 5.57 21.53 10.18
C ILE A 156 4.96 20.82 8.95
N ARG A 157 5.77 20.55 7.90
CA ARG A 157 5.25 20.07 6.60
C ARG A 157 4.62 18.68 6.65
N THR A 158 5.06 17.86 7.58
CA THR A 158 4.52 16.50 7.78
C THR A 158 3.91 16.32 9.17
N GLU A 159 3.79 17.41 9.94
CA GLU A 159 3.21 17.35 11.27
C GLU A 159 1.71 17.04 11.19
N VAL A 160 1.30 15.99 11.88
CA VAL A 160 -0.10 15.63 12.06
C VAL A 160 -0.54 15.96 13.48
N TRP A 161 -1.85 16.06 13.72
CA TRP A 161 -2.39 16.42 15.02
C TRP A 161 -1.88 15.51 16.17
N ALA A 162 -1.78 14.21 15.92
CA ALA A 162 -1.27 13.26 16.91
C ALA A 162 0.20 13.50 17.27
N LEU A 163 1.05 13.87 16.29
CA LEU A 163 2.44 14.23 16.53
C LEU A 163 2.57 15.56 17.28
N SER A 164 1.77 16.56 16.91
CA SER A 164 1.71 17.84 17.62
C SER A 164 1.27 17.69 19.08
N ALA A 165 0.38 16.76 19.35
CA ALA A 165 -0.01 16.43 20.73
C ALA A 165 1.10 15.70 21.51
N TYR A 166 1.93 14.92 20.83
CA TYR A 166 3.09 14.25 21.44
C TYR A 166 4.20 15.22 21.81
N HIS A 167 4.43 16.29 21.00
CA HIS A 167 5.46 17.31 21.24
C HIS A 167 5.09 18.33 22.33
N LYS A 168 3.84 18.37 22.81
CA LYS A 168 3.37 19.24 23.92
C LYS A 168 3.47 18.58 25.28
#